data_402cb3578caa45dc859977550b95a7b2
#
_entry.id   402cb3578caa45dc859977550b95a7b2
#
_cell.length_a   1.000
_cell.length_b   1.000
_cell.length_c   1.000
_cell.angle_alpha   90.00
_cell.angle_beta   90.00
_cell.angle_gamma   90.00
#
_symmetry.space_group_name_H-M   'P 1'
#
loop_
_entity.id
_entity.type
_entity.pdbx_description
1 polymer ?
#
loop_
_entity_poly.entity_id
_entity_poly.type
_entity_poly.pdbx_seq_one_letter_code
_entity_poly.pdbx_strand_id
1 'polypeptide(L)'
;MATLETGDLTIPDEILDPWLGKIKYGSAVATLSNSIPMKFGKGHSITFDIGEAEHVGEGANKSGSTVTPKTVTTAPQKFQKTVRWTQEVKWADEDHQLDVVRQILDLIQPALSRALDFGVFHGINPATGTAVTAMGTSLSDTTNSVEVGDADKPYTNLDAADVLVLADGYNPKDVALDPSFASVFGGLRNATSEQKLYPDLTYQTSPAGRLENHNSSVSNTVGAVGVGSFVSNVKAFVGDFGTIRWGIQRSLGLEMIEYGDPDGGGDLKRNNQIAFRAEVVYGWGFADLDAVAKIVDAVPAV
;
A
#
# COMPACT_ATOMS: atom_id res chain seq x y z
N MET A 1 5.33 -21.34 14.11
CA MET A 1 4.58 -21.20 12.85
C MET A 1 3.90 -22.54 12.61
N ALA A 2 2.60 -22.56 12.30
CA ALA A 2 1.94 -23.81 11.94
C ALA A 2 2.44 -24.25 10.55
N THR A 3 2.83 -25.48 10.42
CA THR A 3 3.22 -26.12 9.14
C THR A 3 1.96 -26.74 8.55
N LEU A 4 1.74 -26.56 7.25
CA LEU A 4 0.64 -27.23 6.55
C LEU A 4 1.02 -28.71 6.38
N GLU A 5 0.14 -29.61 6.82
CA GLU A 5 0.27 -31.05 6.71
C GLU A 5 -0.86 -31.62 5.84
N THR A 6 -0.71 -32.84 5.36
CA THR A 6 -1.75 -33.52 4.55
C THR A 6 -3.08 -33.68 5.30
N GLY A 7 -3.05 -33.79 6.63
CA GLY A 7 -4.26 -33.84 7.48
C GLY A 7 -5.05 -32.54 7.51
N ASP A 8 -4.44 -31.42 7.16
CA ASP A 8 -5.10 -30.11 7.04
C ASP A 8 -5.80 -29.92 5.68
N LEU A 9 -5.55 -30.84 4.74
CA LEU A 9 -6.17 -30.87 3.42
C LEU A 9 -7.34 -31.88 3.44
N THR A 10 -8.56 -31.39 3.30
CA THR A 10 -9.67 -32.26 2.93
C THR A 10 -9.54 -32.56 1.44
N ILE A 11 -8.97 -33.72 1.11
CA ILE A 11 -8.87 -34.18 -0.28
C ILE A 11 -10.25 -34.71 -0.67
N PRO A 12 -11.02 -34.02 -1.52
CA PRO A 12 -12.32 -34.51 -1.97
C PRO A 12 -12.16 -35.65 -2.99
N ASP A 13 -13.10 -36.58 -3.01
CA ASP A 13 -13.16 -37.66 -4.01
C ASP A 13 -13.38 -37.12 -5.44
N GLU A 14 -13.96 -35.91 -5.55
CA GLU A 14 -14.05 -35.13 -6.79
C GLU A 14 -13.50 -33.74 -6.56
N ILE A 15 -12.59 -33.29 -7.45
CA ILE A 15 -12.04 -31.95 -7.40
C ILE A 15 -13.04 -31.00 -8.07
N LEU A 16 -13.73 -30.20 -7.27
CA LEU A 16 -14.45 -29.02 -7.74
C LEU A 16 -13.42 -27.89 -7.96
N ASP A 17 -13.79 -26.92 -8.81
CA ASP A 17 -12.94 -25.75 -9.10
C ASP A 17 -12.35 -25.12 -7.82
N PRO A 18 -11.08 -24.67 -7.88
CA PRO A 18 -10.41 -24.14 -6.72
C PRO A 18 -11.20 -23.00 -6.06
N TRP A 19 -11.43 -23.13 -4.75
CA TRP A 19 -12.18 -22.16 -3.99
C TRP A 19 -11.39 -20.85 -3.87
N LEU A 20 -11.95 -19.75 -4.38
CA LEU A 20 -11.41 -18.41 -4.18
C LEU A 20 -11.64 -18.00 -2.72
N GLY A 21 -10.56 -17.84 -2.00
CA GLY A 21 -10.56 -17.30 -0.64
C GLY A 21 -10.95 -15.82 -0.61
N LYS A 22 -10.69 -15.16 0.52
CA LYS A 22 -10.92 -13.72 0.67
C LYS A 22 -10.15 -12.92 -0.37
N ILE A 23 -10.79 -11.88 -0.92
CA ILE A 23 -10.15 -10.92 -1.82
C ILE A 23 -8.92 -10.33 -1.11
N LYS A 24 -7.76 -10.43 -1.74
CA LYS A 24 -6.55 -9.74 -1.31
C LYS A 24 -6.34 -8.52 -2.18
N TYR A 25 -6.42 -7.38 -1.55
CA TYR A 25 -6.14 -6.11 -2.19
C TYR A 25 -4.66 -6.00 -2.56
N GLY A 26 -4.36 -5.35 -3.67
CA GLY A 26 -3.00 -5.02 -4.09
C GLY A 26 -2.46 -3.77 -3.39
N SER A 27 -1.38 -3.20 -3.94
CA SER A 27 -0.81 -1.94 -3.47
C SER A 27 -1.52 -0.74 -4.10
N ALA A 28 -2.10 0.13 -3.26
CA ALA A 28 -2.70 1.39 -3.69
C ALA A 28 -1.62 2.39 -4.14
N VAL A 29 -0.46 2.41 -3.47
CA VAL A 29 0.69 3.25 -3.86
C VAL A 29 1.16 2.90 -5.27
N ALA A 30 1.32 1.61 -5.58
CA ALA A 30 1.75 1.18 -6.91
C ALA A 30 0.72 1.47 -8.01
N THR A 31 -0.56 1.59 -7.65
CA THR A 31 -1.65 1.89 -8.60
C THR A 31 -1.74 3.39 -8.91
N LEU A 32 -1.59 4.25 -7.88
CA LEU A 32 -1.78 5.69 -7.98
C LEU A 32 -0.49 6.46 -8.31
N SER A 33 0.68 5.84 -8.13
CA SER A 33 1.97 6.46 -8.40
C SER A 33 2.84 5.61 -9.31
N ASN A 34 3.81 6.25 -9.96
CA ASN A 34 4.73 5.58 -10.86
C ASN A 34 6.01 5.19 -10.12
N SER A 35 6.45 3.94 -10.32
CA SER A 35 7.76 3.50 -9.84
C SER A 35 8.89 4.16 -10.62
N ILE A 36 9.99 4.43 -9.95
CA ILE A 36 11.23 4.90 -10.57
C ILE A 36 12.32 3.82 -10.50
N PRO A 37 13.16 3.68 -11.52
CA PRO A 37 14.30 2.77 -11.46
C PRO A 37 15.25 3.15 -10.32
N MET A 38 15.53 2.22 -9.42
CA MET A 38 16.45 2.45 -8.30
C MET A 38 17.55 1.41 -8.27
N LYS A 39 18.77 1.83 -7.92
CA LYS A 39 19.86 0.91 -7.58
C LYS A 39 19.78 0.56 -6.10
N PHE A 40 20.31 -0.60 -5.74
CA PHE A 40 20.40 -1.02 -4.33
C PHE A 40 21.27 -0.03 -3.54
N GLY A 41 20.73 0.45 -2.43
CA GLY A 41 21.38 1.42 -1.54
C GLY A 41 20.51 2.65 -1.29
N LYS A 42 21.08 3.63 -0.59
CA LYS A 42 20.41 4.93 -0.40
C LYS A 42 20.42 5.70 -1.72
N GLY A 43 19.26 6.16 -2.12
CA GLY A 43 19.09 7.05 -3.28
C GLY A 43 18.77 8.47 -2.82
N HIS A 44 19.17 9.44 -3.61
CA HIS A 44 18.86 10.86 -3.38
C HIS A 44 18.19 11.41 -4.62
N SER A 45 17.01 12.02 -4.44
CA SER A 45 16.33 12.79 -5.48
C SER A 45 16.38 14.26 -5.04
N ILE A 46 16.83 15.13 -5.92
CA ILE A 46 16.93 16.56 -5.61
C ILE A 46 15.77 17.27 -6.26
N THR A 47 15.02 18.03 -5.47
CA THR A 47 14.02 18.98 -5.92
C THR A 47 14.53 20.39 -5.66
N PHE A 48 14.15 21.33 -6.52
CA PHE A 48 14.55 22.72 -6.40
C PHE A 48 13.31 23.57 -6.23
N ASP A 49 13.37 24.50 -5.28
CA ASP A 49 12.40 25.56 -5.11
C ASP A 49 13.04 26.87 -5.54
N ILE A 50 12.34 27.60 -6.40
CA ILE A 50 12.68 28.95 -6.86
C ILE A 50 11.50 29.85 -6.52
N GLY A 51 11.74 30.90 -5.75
CA GLY A 51 10.72 31.87 -5.41
C GLY A 51 10.06 32.54 -6.62
N GLU A 52 9.07 33.36 -6.37
CA GLU A 52 8.31 34.11 -7.39
C GLU A 52 9.18 35.07 -8.19
N ALA A 53 8.72 35.40 -9.41
CA ALA A 53 9.38 36.38 -10.24
C ALA A 53 9.21 37.80 -9.70
N GLU A 54 10.29 38.57 -9.74
CA GLU A 54 10.30 39.98 -9.33
C GLU A 54 9.90 40.90 -10.48
N HIS A 55 9.05 41.89 -10.18
CA HIS A 55 8.81 43.00 -11.09
C HIS A 55 9.93 44.03 -10.98
N VAL A 56 10.61 44.30 -12.07
CA VAL A 56 11.68 45.27 -12.16
C VAL A 56 11.23 46.45 -13.02
N GLY A 57 11.24 47.65 -12.45
CA GLY A 57 10.93 48.90 -13.16
C GLY A 57 12.05 49.28 -14.16
N GLU A 58 11.74 50.17 -15.11
CA GLU A 58 12.71 50.67 -16.07
C GLU A 58 13.90 51.33 -15.36
N GLY A 59 15.11 50.89 -15.68
CA GLY A 59 16.35 51.41 -15.08
C GLY A 59 16.68 50.88 -13.67
N ALA A 60 15.84 50.00 -13.09
CA ALA A 60 16.11 49.42 -11.78
C ALA A 60 17.08 48.21 -11.88
N ASN A 61 17.82 47.97 -10.77
CA ASN A 61 18.69 46.83 -10.67
C ASN A 61 17.87 45.52 -10.52
N LYS A 62 18.31 44.47 -11.21
CA LYS A 62 17.74 43.11 -11.04
C LYS A 62 18.36 42.45 -9.81
N SER A 63 17.52 41.91 -8.91
CA SER A 63 18.01 41.13 -7.79
C SER A 63 18.38 39.69 -8.19
N GLY A 64 19.27 39.07 -7.43
CA GLY A 64 19.58 37.63 -7.60
C GLY A 64 18.55 36.76 -6.88
N SER A 65 18.10 35.72 -7.57
CA SER A 65 17.25 34.67 -6.95
C SER A 65 18.11 33.59 -6.31
N THR A 66 17.67 33.10 -5.16
CA THR A 66 18.31 31.96 -4.50
C THR A 66 17.54 30.69 -4.85
N VAL A 67 18.24 29.66 -5.27
CA VAL A 67 17.65 28.33 -5.49
C VAL A 67 17.87 27.49 -4.24
N THR A 68 16.79 26.99 -3.64
CA THR A 68 16.88 26.16 -2.46
C THR A 68 16.70 24.68 -2.84
N PRO A 69 17.76 23.86 -2.74
CA PRO A 69 17.63 22.43 -2.99
C PRO A 69 16.98 21.71 -1.81
N LYS A 70 15.98 20.85 -2.08
CA LYS A 70 15.42 19.91 -1.13
C LYS A 70 15.78 18.49 -1.57
N THR A 71 16.40 17.71 -0.69
CA THR A 71 16.84 16.35 -1.00
C THR A 71 15.88 15.34 -0.40
N VAL A 72 15.29 14.50 -1.25
CA VAL A 72 14.51 13.33 -0.86
C VAL A 72 15.44 12.13 -0.79
N THR A 73 15.57 11.53 0.37
CA THR A 73 16.41 10.34 0.56
C THR A 73 15.53 9.09 0.62
N THR A 74 15.85 8.12 -0.22
CA THR A 74 15.23 6.78 -0.19
C THR A 74 16.19 5.81 0.48
N ALA A 75 15.69 4.97 1.38
CA ALA A 75 16.47 3.93 2.04
C ALA A 75 15.95 2.53 1.66
N PRO A 76 16.83 1.51 1.51
CA PRO A 76 16.37 0.17 1.18
C PRO A 76 15.62 -0.46 2.35
N GLN A 77 14.42 -0.95 2.07
CA GLN A 77 13.57 -1.68 2.99
C GLN A 77 13.31 -3.07 2.44
N LYS A 78 13.72 -4.09 3.17
CA LYS A 78 13.62 -5.48 2.75
C LYS A 78 12.37 -6.13 3.34
N PHE A 79 11.55 -6.72 2.47
CA PHE A 79 10.40 -7.53 2.85
C PHE A 79 10.56 -8.94 2.32
N GLN A 80 10.11 -9.91 3.10
CA GLN A 80 10.16 -11.31 2.72
C GLN A 80 8.89 -12.03 3.16
N LYS A 81 8.55 -13.09 2.42
CA LYS A 81 7.54 -14.05 2.82
C LYS A 81 8.09 -15.45 2.61
N THR A 82 8.13 -16.22 3.69
CA THR A 82 8.50 -17.65 3.65
C THR A 82 7.26 -18.47 3.95
N VAL A 83 7.04 -19.51 3.17
CA VAL A 83 5.96 -20.48 3.35
C VAL A 83 6.60 -21.86 3.42
N ARG A 84 6.16 -22.69 4.34
CA ARG A 84 6.70 -24.04 4.59
C ARG A 84 5.56 -25.05 4.56
N TRP A 85 5.81 -26.22 3.99
CA TRP A 85 4.93 -27.40 4.08
C TRP A 85 5.72 -28.71 4.02
N THR A 86 5.03 -29.81 4.30
CA THR A 86 5.63 -31.15 4.22
C THR A 86 5.77 -31.62 2.79
N GLN A 87 6.70 -32.52 2.51
CA GLN A 87 6.85 -33.09 1.17
C GLN A 87 5.63 -33.93 0.76
N GLU A 88 4.92 -34.48 1.73
CA GLU A 88 3.68 -35.24 1.50
C GLU A 88 2.58 -34.36 0.86
N VAL A 89 2.51 -33.08 1.25
CA VAL A 89 1.58 -32.12 0.57
C VAL A 89 1.95 -31.95 -0.88
N LYS A 90 3.26 -31.89 -1.20
CA LYS A 90 3.72 -31.80 -2.58
C LYS A 90 3.36 -33.04 -3.38
N TRP A 91 3.56 -34.24 -2.80
CA TRP A 91 3.20 -35.48 -3.47
C TRP A 91 1.70 -35.61 -3.69
N ALA A 92 0.89 -35.24 -2.69
CA ALA A 92 -0.58 -35.22 -2.83
C ALA A 92 -1.03 -34.24 -3.93
N ASP A 93 -0.37 -33.08 -4.03
CA ASP A 93 -0.65 -32.09 -5.06
C ASP A 93 -0.28 -32.60 -6.47
N GLU A 94 0.88 -33.25 -6.61
CA GLU A 94 1.35 -33.86 -7.86
C GLU A 94 0.44 -35.02 -8.30
N ASP A 95 0.07 -35.91 -7.38
CA ASP A 95 -0.73 -37.09 -7.66
C ASP A 95 -2.20 -36.76 -7.99
N HIS A 96 -2.76 -35.77 -7.33
CA HIS A 96 -4.16 -35.40 -7.45
C HIS A 96 -4.42 -34.12 -8.26
N GLN A 97 -3.37 -33.46 -8.75
CA GLN A 97 -3.42 -32.21 -9.53
C GLN A 97 -4.26 -31.10 -8.84
N LEU A 98 -4.06 -30.94 -7.53
CA LEU A 98 -4.85 -30.03 -6.69
C LEU A 98 -4.51 -28.55 -6.91
N ASP A 99 -3.37 -28.23 -7.53
CA ASP A 99 -2.85 -26.87 -7.72
C ASP A 99 -2.68 -26.06 -6.40
N VAL A 100 -2.66 -26.74 -5.25
CA VAL A 100 -2.57 -26.10 -3.92
C VAL A 100 -1.26 -25.33 -3.76
N VAL A 101 -0.16 -25.94 -4.19
CA VAL A 101 1.17 -25.32 -4.13
C VAL A 101 1.18 -24.03 -4.95
N ARG A 102 0.66 -24.07 -6.16
CA ARG A 102 0.57 -22.90 -7.03
C ARG A 102 -0.28 -21.79 -6.42
N GLN A 103 -1.46 -22.12 -5.88
CA GLN A 103 -2.34 -21.14 -5.23
C GLN A 103 -1.68 -20.47 -4.04
N ILE A 104 -0.94 -21.23 -3.22
CA ILE A 104 -0.18 -20.66 -2.08
C ILE A 104 0.91 -19.70 -2.59
N LEU A 105 1.61 -20.06 -3.66
CA LEU A 105 2.65 -19.24 -4.25
C LEU A 105 2.11 -17.94 -4.86
N ASP A 106 0.96 -18.03 -5.53
CA ASP A 106 0.26 -16.86 -6.12
C ASP A 106 -0.17 -15.84 -5.05
N LEU A 107 -0.34 -16.27 -3.80
CA LEU A 107 -0.67 -15.38 -2.69
C LEU A 107 0.54 -14.62 -2.12
N ILE A 108 1.76 -15.02 -2.43
CA ILE A 108 2.99 -14.36 -1.95
C ILE A 108 3.16 -12.99 -2.62
N GLN A 109 2.91 -12.91 -3.92
CA GLN A 109 3.09 -11.66 -4.67
C GLN A 109 2.21 -10.50 -4.15
N PRO A 110 0.88 -10.67 -3.93
CA PRO A 110 0.06 -9.64 -3.30
C PRO A 110 0.54 -9.27 -1.89
N ALA A 111 1.02 -10.24 -1.10
CA ALA A 111 1.52 -9.97 0.24
C ALA A 111 2.77 -9.05 0.22
N LEU A 112 3.69 -9.29 -0.72
CA LEU A 112 4.88 -8.45 -0.90
C LEU A 112 4.52 -7.08 -1.49
N SER A 113 3.58 -7.01 -2.43
CA SER A 113 3.10 -5.76 -3.00
C SER A 113 2.46 -4.85 -1.93
N ARG A 114 1.63 -5.42 -1.05
CA ARG A 114 1.01 -4.69 0.08
C ARG A 114 2.02 -4.21 1.12
N ALA A 115 3.18 -4.87 1.23
CA ALA A 115 4.22 -4.44 2.16
C ALA A 115 4.76 -3.04 1.83
N LEU A 116 4.76 -2.64 0.55
CA LEU A 116 5.06 -1.27 0.13
C LEU A 116 4.08 -0.27 0.77
N ASP A 117 2.78 -0.55 0.68
CA ASP A 117 1.75 0.34 1.23
C ASP A 117 1.89 0.51 2.74
N PHE A 118 2.09 -0.59 3.49
CA PHE A 118 2.26 -0.51 4.94
C PHE A 118 3.48 0.31 5.34
N GLY A 119 4.56 0.24 4.55
CA GLY A 119 5.74 1.08 4.74
C GLY A 119 5.45 2.55 4.41
N VAL A 120 4.86 2.83 3.26
CA VAL A 120 4.58 4.19 2.78
C VAL A 120 3.50 4.88 3.62
N PHE A 121 2.38 4.20 3.91
CA PHE A 121 1.26 4.80 4.64
C PHE A 121 1.54 4.94 6.14
N HIS A 122 2.13 3.91 6.76
CA HIS A 122 2.17 3.80 8.22
C HIS A 122 3.56 3.58 8.82
N GLY A 123 4.59 3.25 8.02
CA GLY A 123 5.93 2.95 8.53
C GLY A 123 6.00 1.72 9.43
N ILE A 124 5.14 0.70 9.20
CA ILE A 124 4.99 -0.48 10.07
C ILE A 124 5.45 -1.77 9.39
N ASN A 125 5.79 -2.74 10.22
CA ASN A 125 6.00 -4.12 9.78
C ASN A 125 4.64 -4.80 9.51
N PRO A 126 4.34 -5.25 8.27
CA PRO A 126 3.05 -5.84 7.93
C PRO A 126 2.69 -7.11 8.72
N ALA A 127 3.69 -7.85 9.21
CA ALA A 127 3.48 -9.09 9.94
C ALA A 127 3.09 -8.88 11.40
N THR A 128 3.66 -7.86 12.06
CA THR A 128 3.49 -7.62 13.50
C THR A 128 2.67 -6.38 13.83
N GLY A 129 2.56 -5.43 12.90
CA GLY A 129 1.95 -4.12 13.14
C GLY A 129 2.83 -3.16 13.94
N THR A 130 4.09 -3.51 14.20
CA THR A 130 5.00 -2.64 14.95
C THR A 130 5.62 -1.59 14.05
N ALA A 131 5.77 -0.36 14.56
CA ALA A 131 6.48 0.71 13.85
C ALA A 131 7.95 0.34 13.63
N VAL A 132 8.47 0.68 12.46
CA VAL A 132 9.87 0.40 12.07
C VAL A 132 10.58 1.73 11.86
N THR A 133 11.37 2.14 12.86
CA THR A 133 12.10 3.42 12.82
C THR A 133 13.00 3.59 11.59
N ALA A 134 13.53 2.49 11.06
CA ALA A 134 14.37 2.52 9.85
C ALA A 134 13.61 2.92 8.57
N MET A 135 12.27 2.86 8.57
CA MET A 135 11.45 3.32 7.46
C MET A 135 11.32 4.85 7.38
N GLY A 136 11.64 5.54 8.48
CA GLY A 136 11.56 6.99 8.57
C GLY A 136 10.12 7.50 8.63
N THR A 137 9.85 8.60 7.93
CA THR A 137 8.52 9.21 7.85
C THR A 137 7.56 8.40 6.98
N SER A 138 6.27 8.48 7.29
CA SER A 138 5.17 7.85 6.58
C SER A 138 4.11 8.90 6.18
N LEU A 139 3.17 8.56 5.31
CA LEU A 139 2.07 9.48 4.97
C LEU A 139 1.16 9.78 6.15
N SER A 140 1.07 8.87 7.13
CA SER A 140 0.32 9.13 8.36
C SER A 140 0.89 10.28 9.19
N ASP A 141 2.15 10.67 8.94
CA ASP A 141 2.80 11.79 9.65
C ASP A 141 2.45 13.17 9.06
N THR A 142 1.68 13.23 7.95
CA THR A 142 1.21 14.50 7.38
C THR A 142 0.42 15.31 8.41
N THR A 143 0.62 16.62 8.42
CA THR A 143 -0.14 17.57 9.26
C THR A 143 -1.52 17.84 8.70
N ASN A 144 -1.72 17.64 7.38
CA ASN A 144 -3.00 17.81 6.71
C ASN A 144 -3.95 16.67 7.11
N SER A 145 -4.88 16.96 8.00
CA SER A 145 -5.81 15.99 8.56
C SER A 145 -7.23 16.51 8.59
N VAL A 146 -8.16 15.70 8.13
CA VAL A 146 -9.60 15.96 8.17
C VAL A 146 -10.26 14.85 8.98
N GLU A 147 -11.05 15.20 9.98
CA GLU A 147 -11.92 14.24 10.67
C GLU A 147 -13.15 13.92 9.83
N VAL A 148 -13.54 12.64 9.82
CA VAL A 148 -14.80 12.22 9.18
C VAL A 148 -15.96 12.88 9.91
N GLY A 149 -16.68 13.71 9.17
CA GLY A 149 -17.85 14.44 9.68
C GLY A 149 -19.15 13.65 9.47
N ASP A 150 -20.11 14.29 8.78
CA ASP A 150 -21.44 13.71 8.51
C ASP A 150 -21.32 12.46 7.63
N ALA A 151 -21.78 11.32 8.15
CA ALA A 151 -21.75 10.04 7.44
C ALA A 151 -22.61 10.03 6.17
N ASP A 152 -23.64 10.89 6.11
CA ASP A 152 -24.52 11.01 4.94
C ASP A 152 -23.90 11.88 3.82
N LYS A 153 -22.81 12.58 4.13
CA LYS A 153 -22.13 13.50 3.20
C LYS A 153 -20.60 13.25 3.16
N PRO A 154 -20.14 12.05 2.84
CA PRO A 154 -18.72 11.74 2.87
C PRO A 154 -17.89 12.56 1.86
N TYR A 155 -18.51 13.10 0.82
CA TYR A 155 -17.87 13.98 -0.16
C TYR A 155 -17.36 15.29 0.48
N THR A 156 -18.01 15.80 1.53
CA THR A 156 -17.51 17.00 2.22
C THR A 156 -16.14 16.79 2.88
N ASN A 157 -15.81 15.56 3.23
CA ASN A 157 -14.49 15.22 3.78
C ASN A 157 -13.43 15.23 2.67
N LEU A 158 -13.79 14.81 1.44
CA LEU A 158 -12.88 14.93 0.28
C LEU A 158 -12.66 16.39 -0.08
N ASP A 159 -13.74 17.20 -0.18
CA ASP A 159 -13.63 18.63 -0.47
C ASP A 159 -12.72 19.34 0.56
N ALA A 160 -12.86 18.98 1.85
CA ALA A 160 -12.03 19.56 2.90
C ALA A 160 -10.56 19.14 2.77
N ALA A 161 -10.29 17.89 2.40
CA ALA A 161 -8.93 17.41 2.15
C ALA A 161 -8.31 18.10 0.92
N ASP A 162 -9.09 18.27 -0.14
CA ASP A 162 -8.66 18.98 -1.35
C ASP A 162 -8.26 20.42 -1.05
N VAL A 163 -9.04 21.12 -0.22
CA VAL A 163 -8.73 22.49 0.19
C VAL A 163 -7.38 22.58 0.88
N LEU A 164 -7.04 21.63 1.76
CA LEU A 164 -5.75 21.61 2.44
C LEU A 164 -4.60 21.41 1.43
N VAL A 165 -4.70 20.42 0.55
CA VAL A 165 -3.67 20.12 -0.45
C VAL A 165 -3.49 21.26 -1.46
N LEU A 166 -4.59 21.90 -1.89
CA LEU A 166 -4.55 23.06 -2.77
C LEU A 166 -3.94 24.29 -2.10
N ALA A 167 -4.17 24.48 -0.79
CA ALA A 167 -3.59 25.58 -0.04
C ALA A 167 -2.05 25.48 0.04
N ASP A 168 -1.52 24.24 0.02
CA ASP A 168 -0.09 23.98 0.00
C ASP A 168 0.49 23.98 -1.45
N GLY A 169 -0.34 24.28 -2.45
CA GLY A 169 0.09 24.43 -3.84
C GLY A 169 0.20 23.12 -4.63
N TYR A 170 -0.36 22.02 -4.11
CA TYR A 170 -0.40 20.72 -4.80
C TYR A 170 -1.75 20.44 -5.44
N ASN A 171 -1.78 19.52 -6.41
CA ASN A 171 -3.01 19.14 -7.09
C ASN A 171 -3.54 17.78 -6.56
N PRO A 172 -4.66 17.74 -5.82
CA PRO A 172 -5.24 16.52 -5.29
C PRO A 172 -5.93 15.73 -6.41
N LYS A 173 -5.17 14.91 -7.12
CA LYS A 173 -5.68 14.11 -8.27
C LYS A 173 -5.91 12.64 -7.95
N ASP A 174 -5.43 12.17 -6.80
CA ASP A 174 -5.44 10.76 -6.44
C ASP A 174 -6.00 10.56 -5.04
N VAL A 175 -6.74 9.46 -4.83
CA VAL A 175 -7.27 9.07 -3.53
C VAL A 175 -7.10 7.58 -3.28
N ALA A 176 -6.50 7.24 -2.15
CA ALA A 176 -6.45 5.87 -1.63
C ALA A 176 -7.50 5.72 -0.53
N LEU A 177 -8.41 4.77 -0.67
CA LEU A 177 -9.58 4.58 0.19
C LEU A 177 -9.50 3.26 0.97
N ASP A 178 -9.86 3.31 2.25
CA ASP A 178 -10.21 2.10 3.00
C ASP A 178 -11.53 1.53 2.47
N PRO A 179 -11.69 0.19 2.37
CA PRO A 179 -12.91 -0.44 1.86
C PRO A 179 -14.19 -0.02 2.62
N SER A 180 -14.09 0.22 3.92
CA SER A 180 -15.23 0.68 4.73
C SER A 180 -15.70 2.07 4.28
N PHE A 181 -14.76 2.99 4.07
CA PHE A 181 -15.07 4.34 3.62
C PHE A 181 -15.51 4.38 2.16
N ALA A 182 -14.88 3.59 1.28
CA ALA A 182 -15.32 3.44 -0.10
C ALA A 182 -16.77 2.94 -0.21
N SER A 183 -17.19 2.03 0.70
CA SER A 183 -18.56 1.51 0.70
C SER A 183 -19.61 2.57 1.00
N VAL A 184 -19.29 3.60 1.77
CA VAL A 184 -20.19 4.73 2.06
C VAL A 184 -20.50 5.49 0.76
N PHE A 185 -19.46 5.83 -0.03
CA PHE A 185 -19.66 6.47 -1.34
C PHE A 185 -20.47 5.60 -2.30
N GLY A 186 -20.16 4.31 -2.35
CA GLY A 186 -20.89 3.37 -3.21
C GLY A 186 -22.36 3.15 -2.81
N GLY A 187 -22.71 3.52 -1.59
CA GLY A 187 -24.08 3.51 -1.07
C GLY A 187 -24.90 4.73 -1.43
N LEU A 188 -24.25 5.85 -1.78
CA LEU A 188 -24.93 7.10 -2.07
C LEU A 188 -25.76 7.04 -3.37
N ARG A 189 -26.98 7.54 -3.29
CA ARG A 189 -27.91 7.57 -4.41
C ARG A 189 -28.55 8.94 -4.56
N ASN A 190 -28.91 9.25 -5.79
CA ASN A 190 -29.72 10.43 -6.07
C ASN A 190 -31.13 10.24 -5.47
N ALA A 191 -31.59 11.22 -4.70
CA ALA A 191 -32.87 11.17 -4.00
C ALA A 191 -34.09 11.02 -4.91
N THR A 192 -33.99 11.43 -6.18
CA THR A 192 -35.11 11.41 -7.13
C THR A 192 -35.04 10.21 -8.07
N SER A 193 -33.84 9.88 -8.59
CA SER A 193 -33.68 8.84 -9.61
C SER A 193 -33.20 7.49 -9.05
N GLU A 194 -32.83 7.43 -7.77
CA GLU A 194 -32.24 6.27 -7.08
C GLU A 194 -30.96 5.71 -7.74
N GLN A 195 -30.41 6.42 -8.73
CA GLN A 195 -29.16 6.04 -9.36
C GLN A 195 -27.98 6.29 -8.44
N LYS A 196 -26.93 5.48 -8.57
CA LYS A 196 -25.67 5.70 -7.85
C LYS A 196 -25.07 7.05 -8.22
N LEU A 197 -24.63 7.81 -7.22
CA LEU A 197 -23.94 9.08 -7.45
C LEU A 197 -22.54 8.86 -8.04
N TYR A 198 -21.87 7.77 -7.64
CA TYR A 198 -20.51 7.45 -8.07
C TYR A 198 -20.48 6.08 -8.78
N PRO A 199 -20.96 5.99 -10.04
CA PRO A 199 -21.00 4.72 -10.77
C PRO A 199 -19.60 4.21 -11.15
N ASP A 200 -18.63 5.10 -11.33
CA ASP A 200 -17.27 4.78 -11.75
C ASP A 200 -16.34 4.39 -10.58
N LEU A 201 -16.85 4.45 -9.34
CA LEU A 201 -16.13 3.96 -8.18
C LEU A 201 -16.09 2.44 -8.19
N THR A 202 -14.90 1.88 -8.24
CA THR A 202 -14.66 0.44 -8.13
C THR A 202 -14.09 0.11 -6.76
N TYR A 203 -14.47 -1.05 -6.19
CA TYR A 203 -13.90 -1.55 -4.93
C TYR A 203 -12.61 -2.35 -5.15
N GLN A 204 -11.90 -2.06 -6.24
CA GLN A 204 -10.65 -2.72 -6.60
C GLN A 204 -9.46 -1.81 -6.32
N THR A 205 -8.31 -2.42 -6.06
CA THR A 205 -7.07 -1.66 -5.95
C THR A 205 -6.56 -1.24 -7.33
N SER A 206 -6.61 -2.15 -8.30
CA SER A 206 -6.14 -1.92 -9.68
C SER A 206 -7.07 -2.63 -10.67
N PRO A 207 -7.41 -2.01 -11.80
CA PRO A 207 -7.06 -0.64 -12.19
C PRO A 207 -7.74 0.42 -11.30
N ALA A 208 -7.19 1.64 -11.29
CA ALA A 208 -7.77 2.75 -10.57
C ALA A 208 -9.20 3.05 -11.08
N GLY A 209 -10.13 3.22 -10.14
CA GLY A 209 -11.47 3.75 -10.40
C GLY A 209 -11.46 5.28 -10.45
N ARG A 210 -12.64 5.87 -10.49
CA ARG A 210 -12.80 7.32 -10.35
C ARG A 210 -13.79 7.65 -9.24
N LEU A 211 -13.41 8.62 -8.42
CA LEU A 211 -14.26 9.21 -7.41
C LEU A 211 -14.16 10.72 -7.54
N GLU A 212 -15.22 11.35 -8.03
CA GLU A 212 -15.22 12.78 -8.40
C GLU A 212 -14.08 13.11 -9.36
N ASN A 213 -13.17 13.99 -8.97
CA ASN A 213 -12.02 14.40 -9.78
C ASN A 213 -10.77 13.53 -9.56
N HIS A 214 -10.84 12.54 -8.65
CA HIS A 214 -9.69 11.74 -8.24
C HIS A 214 -9.64 10.39 -8.95
N ASN A 215 -8.43 9.90 -9.23
CA ASN A 215 -8.20 8.49 -9.48
C ASN A 215 -8.29 7.76 -8.14
N SER A 216 -9.16 6.78 -8.02
CA SER A 216 -9.40 6.10 -6.75
C SER A 216 -8.85 4.68 -6.74
N SER A 217 -8.20 4.33 -5.65
CA SER A 217 -7.75 2.95 -5.39
C SER A 217 -8.24 2.52 -4.02
N VAL A 218 -8.86 1.34 -3.96
CA VAL A 218 -9.40 0.81 -2.70
C VAL A 218 -8.50 -0.31 -2.19
N SER A 219 -7.98 -0.13 -0.98
CA SER A 219 -7.15 -1.15 -0.32
C SER A 219 -7.31 -1.08 1.19
N ASN A 220 -7.40 -2.25 1.82
CA ASN A 220 -7.41 -2.33 3.29
C ASN A 220 -6.05 -2.00 3.93
N THR A 221 -5.01 -1.73 3.12
CA THR A 221 -3.72 -1.22 3.59
C THR A 221 -3.83 0.22 4.09
N VAL A 222 -4.79 1.00 3.58
CA VAL A 222 -5.04 2.39 3.98
C VAL A 222 -5.43 2.48 5.46
N GLY A 223 -6.38 1.67 5.89
CA GLY A 223 -6.78 1.56 7.31
C GLY A 223 -5.93 0.58 8.12
N ALA A 224 -4.96 -0.10 7.50
CA ALA A 224 -4.14 -1.16 8.08
C ALA A 224 -4.97 -2.27 8.77
N VAL A 225 -6.14 -2.59 8.23
CA VAL A 225 -7.06 -3.56 8.81
C VAL A 225 -6.48 -4.97 8.78
N GLY A 226 -6.47 -5.62 9.92
CA GLY A 226 -6.00 -7.00 10.09
C GLY A 226 -4.49 -7.16 10.24
N VAL A 227 -3.79 -6.09 10.58
CA VAL A 227 -2.33 -6.08 10.83
C VAL A 227 -2.02 -6.13 12.32
N GLY A 228 -1.84 -7.32 12.85
CA GLY A 228 -1.41 -7.54 14.24
C GLY A 228 -2.19 -6.72 15.27
N SER A 229 -1.47 -6.01 16.12
CA SER A 229 -2.05 -5.09 17.13
C SER A 229 -2.14 -3.63 16.65
N PHE A 230 -1.77 -3.33 15.41
CA PHE A 230 -1.83 -1.96 14.88
C PHE A 230 -3.27 -1.55 14.59
N VAL A 231 -3.66 -0.42 15.12
CA VAL A 231 -4.96 0.20 14.89
C VAL A 231 -4.71 1.56 14.23
N SER A 232 -5.23 1.72 13.01
CA SER A 232 -5.23 2.99 12.31
C SER A 232 -6.66 3.55 12.28
N ASN A 233 -6.80 4.84 12.52
CA ASN A 233 -8.04 5.57 12.31
C ASN A 233 -8.13 6.20 10.91
N VAL A 234 -7.15 5.98 10.06
CA VAL A 234 -7.12 6.54 8.69
C VAL A 234 -8.14 5.81 7.81
N LYS A 235 -8.96 6.59 7.11
CA LYS A 235 -9.97 6.13 6.15
C LYS A 235 -9.60 6.41 4.71
N ALA A 236 -8.84 7.48 4.48
CA ALA A 236 -8.35 7.80 3.15
C ALA A 236 -7.09 8.66 3.20
N PHE A 237 -6.31 8.58 2.12
CA PHE A 237 -5.27 9.57 1.78
C PHE A 237 -5.65 10.22 0.46
N VAL A 238 -5.69 11.55 0.42
CA VAL A 238 -6.06 12.36 -0.74
C VAL A 238 -4.90 13.27 -1.10
N GLY A 239 -4.51 13.35 -2.37
CA GLY A 239 -3.44 14.26 -2.76
C GLY A 239 -2.74 13.91 -4.07
N ASP A 240 -1.53 14.41 -4.25
CA ASP A 240 -0.68 14.09 -5.41
C ASP A 240 0.28 12.94 -5.08
N PHE A 241 -0.12 11.72 -5.40
CA PHE A 241 0.72 10.52 -5.24
C PHE A 241 1.95 10.51 -6.15
N GLY A 242 2.00 11.39 -7.17
CA GLY A 242 3.21 11.58 -7.97
C GLY A 242 4.40 12.16 -7.21
N THR A 243 4.17 12.73 -6.00
CA THR A 243 5.21 13.22 -5.10
C THR A 243 5.90 12.09 -4.32
N ILE A 244 5.29 10.91 -4.27
CA ILE A 244 5.85 9.72 -3.66
C ILE A 244 6.87 9.12 -4.65
N ARG A 245 8.14 9.10 -4.26
CA ARG A 245 9.22 8.49 -5.03
C ARG A 245 9.50 7.11 -4.48
N TRP A 246 9.12 6.07 -5.24
CA TRP A 246 9.35 4.70 -4.84
C TRP A 246 9.87 3.86 -5.99
N GLY A 247 10.49 2.74 -5.68
CA GLY A 247 10.95 1.78 -6.68
C GLY A 247 11.41 0.47 -6.08
N ILE A 248 11.52 -0.53 -6.93
CA ILE A 248 12.10 -1.83 -6.58
C ILE A 248 13.60 -1.74 -6.79
N GLN A 249 14.36 -1.82 -5.70
CA GLN A 249 15.81 -1.83 -5.76
C GLN A 249 16.34 -3.23 -6.09
N ARG A 250 15.69 -4.28 -5.56
CA ARG A 250 16.00 -5.66 -5.84
C ARG A 250 14.77 -6.55 -5.62
N SER A 251 14.59 -7.49 -6.52
CA SER A 251 13.60 -8.55 -6.36
C SER A 251 14.34 -9.88 -6.47
N LEU A 252 14.22 -10.68 -5.41
CA LEU A 252 14.60 -12.08 -5.44
C LEU A 252 13.34 -12.86 -5.69
N GLY A 253 13.30 -13.55 -6.83
CA GLY A 253 12.17 -14.39 -7.19
C GLY A 253 11.91 -15.47 -6.13
N LEU A 254 10.96 -16.31 -6.42
CA LEU A 254 10.63 -17.43 -5.57
C LEU A 254 11.79 -18.42 -5.53
N GLU A 255 12.36 -18.63 -4.34
CA GLU A 255 13.44 -19.58 -4.07
C GLU A 255 12.89 -20.77 -3.30
N MET A 256 13.15 -21.98 -3.79
CA MET A 256 12.86 -23.21 -3.07
C MET A 256 14.05 -23.55 -2.15
N ILE A 257 13.77 -23.79 -0.89
CA ILE A 257 14.74 -24.12 0.15
C ILE A 257 14.43 -25.52 0.69
N GLU A 258 15.36 -26.43 0.54
CA GLU A 258 15.18 -27.82 0.95
C GLU A 258 15.99 -28.19 2.21
N TYR A 259 16.86 -27.31 2.66
CA TYR A 259 17.79 -27.56 3.77
C TYR A 259 17.83 -26.39 4.74
N GLY A 260 18.18 -26.69 6.00
CA GLY A 260 18.33 -25.69 7.05
C GLY A 260 17.03 -25.27 7.70
N ASP A 261 17.08 -24.17 8.45
CA ASP A 261 15.94 -23.59 9.16
C ASP A 261 15.70 -22.15 8.69
N PRO A 262 14.91 -21.93 7.61
CA PRO A 262 14.76 -20.61 7.02
C PRO A 262 13.86 -19.67 7.82
N ASP A 263 13.07 -20.16 8.75
CA ASP A 263 12.02 -19.40 9.44
C ASP A 263 11.94 -19.64 10.96
N GLY A 264 12.90 -20.35 11.54
CA GLY A 264 12.93 -20.68 12.97
C GLY A 264 12.00 -21.84 13.38
N GLY A 265 11.42 -22.55 12.39
CA GLY A 265 10.51 -23.68 12.62
C GLY A 265 11.19 -25.05 12.72
N GLY A 266 12.53 -25.10 12.73
CA GLY A 266 13.33 -26.31 12.73
C GLY A 266 13.88 -26.70 11.36
N ASP A 267 14.79 -27.65 11.35
CA ASP A 267 15.48 -28.09 10.12
C ASP A 267 14.50 -28.77 9.16
N LEU A 268 14.46 -28.28 7.92
CA LEU A 268 13.56 -28.76 6.88
C LEU A 268 13.78 -30.22 6.54
N LYS A 269 15.05 -30.61 6.37
CA LYS A 269 15.36 -31.99 5.95
C LYS A 269 15.05 -33.01 7.06
N ARG A 270 15.30 -32.63 8.31
CA ARG A 270 14.98 -33.48 9.46
C ARG A 270 13.49 -33.73 9.62
N ASN A 271 12.66 -32.74 9.21
CA ASN A 271 11.21 -32.79 9.35
C ASN A 271 10.48 -33.17 8.06
N ASN A 272 11.20 -33.60 7.00
CA ASN A 272 10.64 -33.90 5.68
C ASN A 272 9.81 -32.74 5.09
N GLN A 273 10.37 -31.52 5.16
CA GLN A 273 9.70 -30.30 4.76
C GLN A 273 10.48 -29.57 3.68
N ILE A 274 9.77 -28.75 2.94
CA ILE A 274 10.32 -27.77 1.99
C ILE A 274 9.76 -26.39 2.31
N ALA A 275 10.53 -25.36 1.98
CA ALA A 275 10.08 -23.98 2.12
C ALA A 275 10.27 -23.22 0.81
N PHE A 276 9.42 -22.26 0.60
CA PHE A 276 9.55 -21.28 -0.49
C PHE A 276 9.65 -19.89 0.13
N ARG A 277 10.58 -19.10 -0.39
CA ARG A 277 10.83 -17.73 0.03
C ARG A 277 10.82 -16.81 -1.17
N ALA A 278 10.13 -15.69 -1.06
CA ALA A 278 10.29 -14.57 -1.96
C ALA A 278 10.69 -13.32 -1.17
N GLU A 279 11.58 -12.53 -1.74
CA GLU A 279 12.08 -11.31 -1.13
C GLU A 279 11.99 -10.16 -2.11
N VAL A 280 11.70 -8.97 -1.60
CA VAL A 280 11.73 -7.73 -2.36
C VAL A 280 12.37 -6.64 -1.50
N VAL A 281 13.16 -5.80 -2.13
CA VAL A 281 13.73 -4.59 -1.52
C VAL A 281 13.13 -3.39 -2.21
N TYR A 282 12.33 -2.64 -1.48
CA TYR A 282 11.78 -1.36 -1.90
C TYR A 282 12.65 -0.21 -1.40
N GLY A 283 12.64 0.87 -2.15
CA GLY A 283 13.06 2.18 -1.68
C GLY A 283 11.92 3.16 -1.87
N TRP A 284 11.68 4.03 -0.89
CA TRP A 284 10.71 5.10 -1.04
C TRP A 284 11.14 6.35 -0.27
N GLY A 285 10.57 7.47 -0.66
CA GLY A 285 10.72 8.76 0.00
C GLY A 285 9.65 9.74 -0.49
N PHE A 286 9.41 10.75 0.28
CA PHE A 286 8.41 11.78 0.01
C PHE A 286 9.09 13.09 -0.39
N ALA A 287 8.65 13.69 -1.48
CA ALA A 287 9.10 15.02 -1.86
C ALA A 287 8.58 16.06 -0.86
N ASP A 288 7.31 15.93 -0.52
CA ASP A 288 6.64 16.70 0.51
C ASP A 288 5.46 15.91 1.10
N LEU A 289 5.28 15.97 2.42
CA LEU A 289 4.13 15.35 3.08
C LEU A 289 2.87 16.21 2.95
N ASP A 290 3.03 17.53 2.76
CA ASP A 290 1.91 18.46 2.61
C ASP A 290 1.18 18.30 1.26
N ALA A 291 1.79 17.54 0.32
CA ALA A 291 1.14 17.13 -0.94
C ALA A 291 -0.01 16.12 -0.74
N VAL A 292 -0.17 15.59 0.47
CA VAL A 292 -1.19 14.58 0.80
C VAL A 292 -1.88 14.95 2.11
N ALA A 293 -3.21 14.86 2.13
CA ALA A 293 -4.03 14.96 3.33
C ALA A 293 -4.57 13.58 3.72
N LYS A 294 -4.72 13.32 5.01
CA LYS A 294 -5.36 12.12 5.56
C LYS A 294 -6.77 12.44 6.05
N ILE A 295 -7.69 11.54 5.79
CA ILE A 295 -9.04 11.56 6.37
C ILE A 295 -9.06 10.49 7.47
N VAL A 296 -9.44 10.87 8.67
CA VAL A 296 -9.38 10.01 9.87
C VAL A 296 -10.74 9.94 10.56
N ASP A 297 -11.08 8.79 11.13
CA ASP A 297 -12.19 8.72 12.09
C ASP A 297 -11.82 9.48 13.35
N ALA A 298 -12.80 10.13 13.96
CA ALA A 298 -12.65 10.69 15.29
C ALA A 298 -12.19 9.58 16.25
N VAL A 299 -11.10 9.83 16.98
CA VAL A 299 -10.69 8.88 18.02
C VAL A 299 -11.77 8.91 19.10
N PRO A 300 -12.42 7.76 19.42
CA PRO A 300 -13.35 7.74 20.53
C PRO A 300 -12.66 8.30 21.78
N ALA A 301 -13.27 9.28 22.42
CA ALA A 301 -12.78 9.76 23.71
C ALA A 301 -12.72 8.57 24.67
N VAL A 302 -11.51 8.25 25.16
CA VAL A 302 -11.26 7.16 26.12
C VAL A 302 -11.78 7.56 27.48
#